data_10d93f09aed36b174c6196fa3b80aecf
#
_entry.id   10d93f09aed36b174c6196fa3b80aecf
#
_cell.length_a   1.000
_cell.length_b   1.000
_cell.length_c   1.000
_cell.angle_alpha   90.00
_cell.angle_beta   90.00
_cell.angle_gamma   90.00
#
_symmetry.space_group_name_H-M   'P 1'
#
loop_
_entity.id
_entity.type
_entity.pdbx_description
1 polymer ?
#
loop_
_entity_poly.entity_id
_entity_poly.type
_entity_poly.pdbx_seq_one_letter_code
_entity_poly.pdbx_strand_id
1 'polypeptide(L)'
;GELISDTALSAVLAECEQANADDPITFFEVTTAAAFLAYSRHPADVLLLEVGLGGRLDATNVFEKPLATAITPIDIDHTRFLGDTLTEIAGEKAGILKAGVPSAIAAQSGEALTAIEKRAEAVGAPLVRHGLDWEAKPEPDGFSFHLRGVSQHYPAPSLPGDHQIANAGLALVLAHLIEDRLPTSVASRQAGVSGAVWPARMQHLVGGALPALLPEGSELWLDGGHNRHAAAAVAAVLKDWRTRRPGRPVWLVVGLLDTRPPEEYLAP
;
A
#
# COMPACT_ATOMS: atom_id res chain seq x y z
N GLY A 1 -8.22 13.67 -3.83
CA GLY A 1 -9.53 13.19 -3.46
C GLY A 1 -10.05 13.85 -2.19
N GLU A 2 -11.34 13.97 -2.10
CA GLU A 2 -12.01 14.43 -0.89
C GLU A 2 -12.61 13.24 -0.17
N LEU A 3 -12.67 13.31 1.16
CA LEU A 3 -13.34 12.30 1.96
C LEU A 3 -14.84 12.35 1.70
N ILE A 4 -15.50 11.18 1.72
CA ILE A 4 -16.96 11.13 1.73
C ILE A 4 -17.47 11.82 3.02
N SER A 5 -18.54 12.61 2.92
CA SER A 5 -19.13 13.25 4.11
C SER A 5 -19.80 12.21 5.02
N ASP A 6 -19.84 12.49 6.34
CA ASP A 6 -20.48 11.60 7.32
C ASP A 6 -21.94 11.31 6.97
N THR A 7 -22.66 12.32 6.48
CA THR A 7 -24.05 12.16 6.05
C THR A 7 -24.19 11.21 4.86
N ALA A 8 -23.33 11.36 3.84
CA ALA A 8 -23.36 10.49 2.67
C ALA A 8 -22.90 9.06 3.02
N LEU A 9 -21.87 8.92 3.86
CA LEU A 9 -21.40 7.62 4.34
C LEU A 9 -22.49 6.90 5.13
N SER A 10 -23.14 7.59 6.07
CA SER A 10 -24.25 7.04 6.86
C SER A 10 -25.43 6.58 5.98
N ALA A 11 -25.73 7.36 4.93
CA ALA A 11 -26.83 7.02 4.02
C ALA A 11 -26.54 5.75 3.21
N VAL A 12 -25.34 5.59 2.64
CA VAL A 12 -24.99 4.38 1.88
C VAL A 12 -24.85 3.15 2.78
N LEU A 13 -24.33 3.31 4.00
CA LEU A 13 -24.28 2.21 4.98
C LEU A 13 -25.68 1.74 5.38
N ALA A 14 -26.60 2.65 5.67
CA ALA A 14 -27.98 2.31 6.01
C ALA A 14 -28.69 1.58 4.85
N GLU A 15 -28.44 1.98 3.61
CA GLU A 15 -28.99 1.29 2.44
C GLU A 15 -28.41 -0.12 2.28
N CYS A 16 -27.11 -0.30 2.50
CA CYS A 16 -26.48 -1.62 2.48
C CYS A 16 -27.03 -2.51 3.61
N GLU A 17 -27.21 -1.98 4.81
CA GLU A 17 -27.79 -2.68 5.94
C GLU A 17 -29.24 -3.14 5.61
N GLN A 18 -30.05 -2.25 5.06
CA GLN A 18 -31.41 -2.58 4.66
C GLN A 18 -31.46 -3.67 3.57
N ALA A 19 -30.56 -3.60 2.59
CA ALA A 19 -30.48 -4.60 1.51
C ALA A 19 -29.97 -5.96 2.01
N ASN A 20 -29.04 -5.96 2.96
CA ASN A 20 -28.48 -7.17 3.56
C ASN A 20 -29.48 -7.88 4.49
N ALA A 21 -30.45 -7.16 5.02
CA ALA A 21 -31.40 -7.66 6.02
C ALA A 21 -30.66 -8.29 7.23
N ASP A 22 -30.99 -9.55 7.56
CA ASP A 22 -30.38 -10.27 8.68
C ASP A 22 -29.30 -11.28 8.25
N ASP A 23 -28.86 -11.24 6.98
CA ASP A 23 -27.82 -12.16 6.50
C ASP A 23 -26.46 -11.87 7.15
N PRO A 24 -25.70 -12.89 7.56
CA PRO A 24 -24.37 -12.68 8.12
C PRO A 24 -23.44 -12.00 7.11
N ILE A 25 -22.84 -10.89 7.51
CA ILE A 25 -21.88 -10.13 6.72
C ILE A 25 -20.76 -9.59 7.62
N THR A 26 -19.52 -9.58 7.12
CA THR A 26 -18.39 -9.01 7.84
C THR A 26 -18.36 -7.48 7.72
N PHE A 27 -17.69 -6.83 8.67
CA PHE A 27 -17.49 -5.37 8.60
C PHE A 27 -16.80 -4.95 7.31
N PHE A 28 -15.82 -5.72 6.83
CA PHE A 28 -15.11 -5.42 5.59
C PHE A 28 -16.02 -5.56 4.36
N GLU A 29 -16.86 -6.59 4.31
CA GLU A 29 -17.80 -6.79 3.19
C GLU A 29 -18.85 -5.69 3.12
N VAL A 30 -19.48 -5.30 4.23
CA VAL A 30 -20.48 -4.22 4.23
C VAL A 30 -19.86 -2.88 3.86
N THR A 31 -18.67 -2.56 4.35
CA THR A 31 -17.98 -1.32 3.99
C THR A 31 -17.51 -1.30 2.54
N THR A 32 -17.12 -2.45 1.99
CA THR A 32 -16.78 -2.60 0.57
C THR A 32 -18.01 -2.43 -0.31
N ALA A 33 -19.15 -3.03 0.06
CA ALA A 33 -20.42 -2.84 -0.64
C ALA A 33 -20.86 -1.37 -0.62
N ALA A 34 -20.77 -0.69 0.53
CA ALA A 34 -21.05 0.73 0.66
C ALA A 34 -20.12 1.59 -0.21
N ALA A 35 -18.83 1.26 -0.29
CA ALA A 35 -17.90 1.93 -1.17
C ALA A 35 -18.27 1.76 -2.65
N PHE A 36 -18.58 0.55 -3.11
CA PHE A 36 -19.04 0.32 -4.48
C PHE A 36 -20.36 1.05 -4.79
N LEU A 37 -21.29 1.08 -3.85
CA LEU A 37 -22.53 1.84 -4.01
C LEU A 37 -22.25 3.33 -4.14
N ALA A 38 -21.37 3.90 -3.31
CA ALA A 38 -20.96 5.29 -3.41
C ALA A 38 -20.27 5.58 -4.75
N TYR A 39 -19.34 4.74 -5.20
CA TYR A 39 -18.65 4.91 -6.47
C TYR A 39 -19.56 4.78 -7.69
N SER A 40 -20.57 3.91 -7.63
CA SER A 40 -21.57 3.80 -8.69
C SER A 40 -22.39 5.10 -8.90
N ARG A 41 -22.46 5.94 -7.87
CA ARG A 41 -23.19 7.22 -7.86
C ARG A 41 -22.31 8.43 -8.16
N HIS A 42 -21.00 8.27 -8.01
CA HIS A 42 -20.01 9.33 -8.22
C HIS A 42 -19.00 8.88 -9.27
N PRO A 43 -19.21 9.17 -10.55
CA PRO A 43 -18.30 8.80 -11.61
C PRO A 43 -16.88 9.34 -11.36
N ALA A 44 -15.88 8.51 -11.64
CA ALA A 44 -14.45 8.84 -11.54
C ALA A 44 -13.72 8.32 -12.76
N ASP A 45 -12.59 8.95 -13.13
CA ASP A 45 -11.75 8.51 -14.25
C ASP A 45 -11.07 7.17 -13.94
N VAL A 46 -10.76 6.94 -12.67
CA VAL A 46 -10.13 5.70 -12.18
C VAL A 46 -10.62 5.35 -10.77
N LEU A 47 -10.82 4.08 -10.53
CA LEU A 47 -11.09 3.52 -9.21
C LEU A 47 -9.87 2.73 -8.73
N LEU A 48 -9.36 3.08 -7.54
CA LEU A 48 -8.30 2.36 -6.85
C LEU A 48 -8.93 1.47 -5.78
N LEU A 49 -8.64 0.17 -5.85
CA LEU A 49 -9.12 -0.81 -4.89
C LEU A 49 -7.93 -1.43 -4.15
N GLU A 50 -7.91 -1.28 -2.84
CA GLU A 50 -6.94 -1.93 -1.98
C GLU A 50 -7.55 -3.22 -1.40
N VAL A 51 -6.85 -4.33 -1.56
CA VAL A 51 -7.22 -5.61 -0.98
C VAL A 51 -7.16 -5.53 0.54
N GLY A 52 -8.21 -5.95 1.24
CA GLY A 52 -8.20 -6.01 2.70
C GLY A 52 -7.40 -7.20 3.22
N LEU A 53 -7.62 -8.39 2.67
CA LEU A 53 -6.94 -9.61 3.10
C LEU A 53 -6.74 -10.60 1.94
N GLY A 54 -5.50 -11.06 1.78
CA GLY A 54 -5.15 -12.05 0.75
C GLY A 54 -5.26 -11.47 -0.66
N GLY A 55 -6.34 -11.75 -1.35
CA GLY A 55 -6.63 -11.25 -2.70
C GLY A 55 -7.64 -12.11 -3.44
N ARG A 56 -7.43 -13.42 -3.51
CA ARG A 56 -8.26 -14.35 -4.30
C ARG A 56 -9.76 -14.30 -3.95
N LEU A 57 -10.08 -14.26 -2.68
CA LEU A 57 -11.44 -14.24 -2.14
C LEU A 57 -11.81 -12.90 -1.48
N ASP A 58 -10.99 -11.87 -1.70
CA ASP A 58 -11.25 -10.55 -1.12
C ASP A 58 -12.49 -9.90 -1.76
N ALA A 59 -13.28 -9.21 -0.95
CA ALA A 59 -14.50 -8.54 -1.39
C ALA A 59 -14.26 -7.47 -2.47
N THR A 60 -13.04 -6.93 -2.58
CA THR A 60 -12.66 -5.99 -3.63
C THR A 60 -12.33 -6.66 -4.96
N ASN A 61 -12.11 -7.98 -4.99
CA ASN A 61 -11.66 -8.73 -6.17
C ASN A 61 -12.81 -9.17 -7.09
N VAL A 62 -13.79 -8.31 -7.31
CA VAL A 62 -15.00 -8.61 -8.08
C VAL A 62 -14.92 -8.29 -9.57
N PHE A 63 -13.89 -7.57 -10.00
CA PHE A 63 -13.72 -7.18 -11.39
C PHE A 63 -12.92 -8.22 -12.18
N GLU A 64 -13.46 -8.67 -13.30
CA GLU A 64 -12.76 -9.61 -14.19
C GLU A 64 -11.66 -8.94 -15.02
N LYS A 65 -11.82 -7.68 -15.36
CA LYS A 65 -10.91 -6.92 -16.23
C LYS A 65 -10.59 -5.54 -15.65
N PRO A 66 -9.85 -5.47 -14.51
CA PRO A 66 -9.30 -4.19 -14.07
C PRO A 66 -8.28 -3.66 -15.12
N LEU A 67 -7.98 -2.36 -15.10
CA LEU A 67 -6.98 -1.78 -16.01
C LEU A 67 -5.58 -2.34 -15.77
N ALA A 68 -5.21 -2.52 -14.52
CA ALA A 68 -3.98 -3.13 -14.06
C ALA A 68 -4.16 -3.67 -12.64
N THR A 69 -3.26 -4.54 -12.20
CA THR A 69 -3.13 -4.95 -10.81
C THR A 69 -1.71 -4.70 -10.29
N ALA A 70 -1.54 -4.66 -8.96
CA ALA A 70 -0.22 -4.56 -8.36
C ALA A 70 -0.10 -5.50 -7.16
N ILE A 71 1.07 -6.09 -6.98
CA ILE A 71 1.44 -6.87 -5.80
C ILE A 71 2.65 -6.20 -5.15
N THR A 72 2.45 -5.70 -3.93
CA THR A 72 3.49 -5.12 -3.07
C THR A 72 4.39 -6.23 -2.51
N PRO A 73 5.51 -5.93 -1.82
CA PRO A 73 6.33 -6.96 -1.20
C PRO A 73 5.50 -7.85 -0.26
N ILE A 74 5.72 -9.15 -0.36
CA ILE A 74 5.03 -10.17 0.44
C ILE A 74 5.94 -10.64 1.56
N ASP A 75 5.41 -10.67 2.78
CA ASP A 75 6.05 -11.28 3.95
C ASP A 75 5.05 -12.16 4.70
N ILE A 76 5.51 -12.88 5.69
CA ILE A 76 4.67 -13.72 6.56
C ILE A 76 3.77 -12.82 7.40
N ASP A 77 2.49 -12.84 7.07
CA ASP A 77 1.44 -12.13 7.81
C ASP A 77 0.10 -12.84 7.62
N HIS A 78 -0.81 -12.64 8.56
CA HIS A 78 -2.16 -13.22 8.52
C HIS A 78 -2.18 -14.76 8.32
N THR A 79 -1.22 -15.47 8.90
CA THR A 79 -1.04 -16.92 8.72
C THR A 79 -2.29 -17.73 9.01
N ARG A 80 -3.09 -17.32 9.99
CA ARG A 80 -4.37 -17.96 10.33
C ARG A 80 -5.34 -18.09 9.14
N PHE A 81 -5.22 -17.20 8.14
CA PHE A 81 -6.16 -17.10 7.01
C PHE A 81 -5.51 -17.40 5.66
N LEU A 82 -4.22 -17.08 5.51
CA LEU A 82 -3.56 -17.11 4.21
C LEU A 82 -2.58 -18.28 4.05
N GLY A 83 -2.31 -19.02 5.14
CA GLY A 83 -1.33 -20.12 5.18
C GLY A 83 -0.04 -19.72 5.91
N ASP A 84 0.79 -20.73 6.19
CA ASP A 84 1.97 -20.61 7.03
C ASP A 84 3.26 -20.36 6.25
N THR A 85 3.20 -20.40 4.92
CA THR A 85 4.35 -20.26 4.02
C THR A 85 4.20 -19.06 3.08
N LEU A 86 5.35 -18.49 2.68
CA LEU A 86 5.36 -17.43 1.66
C LEU A 86 4.70 -17.87 0.35
N THR A 87 4.84 -19.13 -0.02
CA THR A 87 4.21 -19.70 -1.24
C THR A 87 2.69 -19.66 -1.15
N GLU A 88 2.10 -20.05 -0.03
CA GLU A 88 0.65 -20.02 0.20
C GLU A 88 0.12 -18.58 0.20
N ILE A 89 0.74 -17.70 1.00
CA ILE A 89 0.37 -16.29 1.08
C ILE A 89 0.46 -15.61 -0.29
N ALA A 90 1.54 -15.88 -1.04
CA ALA A 90 1.71 -15.34 -2.38
C ALA A 90 0.67 -15.88 -3.37
N GLY A 91 0.28 -17.14 -3.23
CA GLY A 91 -0.79 -17.76 -4.01
C GLY A 91 -2.15 -17.07 -3.80
N GLU A 92 -2.51 -16.76 -2.54
CA GLU A 92 -3.72 -16.01 -2.22
C GLU A 92 -3.68 -14.57 -2.78
N LYS A 93 -2.54 -13.88 -2.63
CA LYS A 93 -2.36 -12.52 -3.17
C LYS A 93 -2.36 -12.50 -4.70
N ALA A 94 -1.74 -13.49 -5.35
CA ALA A 94 -1.74 -13.65 -6.80
C ALA A 94 -3.13 -13.98 -7.37
N GLY A 95 -4.11 -14.29 -6.54
CA GLY A 95 -5.51 -14.47 -6.93
C GLY A 95 -6.16 -13.22 -7.58
N ILE A 96 -5.56 -12.03 -7.45
CA ILE A 96 -6.00 -10.81 -8.14
C ILE A 96 -5.55 -10.74 -9.61
N LEU A 97 -4.63 -11.60 -10.03
CA LEU A 97 -4.15 -11.64 -11.42
C LEU A 97 -5.25 -12.13 -12.35
N LYS A 98 -5.47 -11.42 -13.45
CA LYS A 98 -6.54 -11.69 -14.42
C LYS A 98 -5.98 -11.87 -15.83
N ALA A 99 -6.66 -12.66 -16.65
CA ALA A 99 -6.27 -12.93 -18.02
C ALA A 99 -6.09 -11.66 -18.88
N GLY A 100 -4.91 -11.48 -19.45
CA GLY A 100 -4.59 -10.34 -20.30
C GLY A 100 -4.47 -8.99 -19.58
N VAL A 101 -4.61 -8.95 -18.24
CA VAL A 101 -4.47 -7.73 -17.43
C VAL A 101 -3.03 -7.59 -16.97
N PRO A 102 -2.34 -6.47 -17.28
CA PRO A 102 -0.96 -6.26 -16.86
C PRO A 102 -0.87 -6.07 -15.34
N SER A 103 0.16 -6.66 -14.74
CA SER A 103 0.34 -6.68 -13.29
C SER A 103 1.74 -6.20 -12.91
N ALA A 104 1.81 -5.13 -12.11
CA ALA A 104 3.05 -4.60 -11.56
C ALA A 104 3.45 -5.40 -10.32
N ILE A 105 4.67 -5.95 -10.31
CA ILE A 105 5.16 -6.77 -9.21
C ILE A 105 6.35 -6.07 -8.56
N ALA A 106 6.23 -5.75 -7.27
CA ALA A 106 7.32 -5.22 -6.45
C ALA A 106 8.40 -6.30 -6.20
N ALA A 107 9.49 -5.92 -5.56
CA ALA A 107 10.52 -6.88 -5.12
C ALA A 107 9.91 -7.99 -4.26
N GLN A 108 10.23 -9.23 -4.58
CA GLN A 108 9.71 -10.42 -3.90
C GLN A 108 10.85 -11.35 -3.50
N SER A 109 10.64 -12.18 -2.47
CA SER A 109 11.48 -13.36 -2.25
C SER A 109 11.32 -14.36 -3.40
N GLY A 110 12.33 -15.25 -3.60
CA GLY A 110 12.26 -16.23 -4.68
C GLY A 110 11.02 -17.14 -4.63
N GLU A 111 10.61 -17.55 -3.43
CA GLU A 111 9.42 -18.40 -3.21
C GLU A 111 8.13 -17.68 -3.58
N ALA A 112 7.97 -16.43 -3.11
CA ALA A 112 6.80 -15.61 -3.42
C ALA A 112 6.72 -15.29 -4.92
N LEU A 113 7.86 -14.92 -5.53
CA LEU A 113 7.92 -14.65 -6.97
C LEU A 113 7.51 -15.88 -7.79
N THR A 114 8.04 -17.04 -7.46
CA THR A 114 7.69 -18.32 -8.14
C THR A 114 6.19 -18.61 -8.08
N ALA A 115 5.55 -18.41 -6.92
CA ALA A 115 4.12 -18.59 -6.77
C ALA A 115 3.30 -17.59 -7.62
N ILE A 116 3.73 -16.32 -7.66
CA ILE A 116 3.11 -15.28 -8.49
C ILE A 116 3.25 -15.62 -9.97
N GLU A 117 4.45 -16.00 -10.44
CA GLU A 117 4.73 -16.35 -11.83
C GLU A 117 3.92 -17.57 -12.30
N LYS A 118 3.86 -18.59 -11.46
CA LYS A 118 3.03 -19.79 -11.73
C LYS A 118 1.56 -19.43 -11.90
N ARG A 119 1.04 -18.56 -11.04
CA ARG A 119 -0.36 -18.09 -11.16
C ARG A 119 -0.55 -17.24 -12.41
N ALA A 120 0.38 -16.33 -12.71
CA ALA A 120 0.33 -15.48 -13.89
C ALA A 120 0.32 -16.30 -15.18
N GLU A 121 1.17 -17.31 -15.28
CA GLU A 121 1.19 -18.26 -16.41
C GLU A 121 -0.15 -18.98 -16.55
N ALA A 122 -0.67 -19.52 -15.44
CA ALA A 122 -1.93 -20.26 -15.44
C ALA A 122 -3.14 -19.45 -15.90
N VAL A 123 -3.16 -18.13 -15.64
CA VAL A 123 -4.27 -17.25 -16.05
C VAL A 123 -3.97 -16.40 -17.29
N GLY A 124 -2.73 -16.39 -17.76
CA GLY A 124 -2.30 -15.55 -18.89
C GLY A 124 -2.21 -14.06 -18.53
N ALA A 125 -1.75 -13.71 -17.33
CA ALA A 125 -1.54 -12.33 -16.88
C ALA A 125 -0.12 -11.86 -17.21
N PRO A 126 0.08 -10.77 -17.99
CA PRO A 126 1.41 -10.21 -18.22
C PRO A 126 1.97 -9.59 -16.95
N LEU A 127 3.21 -9.92 -16.59
CA LEU A 127 3.90 -9.37 -15.42
C LEU A 127 4.89 -8.28 -15.83
N VAL A 128 5.00 -7.24 -14.98
CA VAL A 128 6.03 -6.19 -15.03
C VAL A 128 6.75 -6.20 -13.69
N ARG A 129 7.93 -6.86 -13.65
CA ARG A 129 8.61 -7.29 -12.43
C ARG A 129 9.74 -6.35 -12.03
N HIS A 130 9.83 -6.07 -10.74
CA HIS A 130 10.98 -5.38 -10.18
C HIS A 130 12.28 -6.18 -10.43
N GLY A 131 13.36 -5.45 -10.72
CA GLY A 131 14.68 -6.03 -10.97
C GLY A 131 14.86 -6.64 -12.37
N LEU A 132 13.78 -6.80 -13.14
CA LEU A 132 13.82 -7.29 -14.52
C LEU A 132 13.25 -6.26 -15.52
N ASP A 133 12.02 -5.82 -15.29
CA ASP A 133 11.32 -4.91 -16.18
C ASP A 133 11.38 -3.47 -15.68
N TRP A 134 11.49 -3.26 -14.37
CA TRP A 134 11.55 -1.95 -13.74
C TRP A 134 12.42 -1.94 -12.48
N GLU A 135 12.90 -0.74 -12.13
CA GLU A 135 13.69 -0.50 -10.93
C GLU A 135 13.52 0.94 -10.47
N ALA A 136 13.60 1.17 -9.14
CA ALA A 136 13.67 2.49 -8.53
C ALA A 136 14.85 2.51 -7.54
N LYS A 137 15.80 3.44 -7.74
CA LYS A 137 17.03 3.53 -6.95
C LYS A 137 17.14 4.89 -6.28
N PRO A 138 17.43 4.94 -4.96
CA PRO A 138 17.69 6.20 -4.27
C PRO A 138 18.82 6.99 -4.92
N GLU A 139 18.66 8.30 -4.97
CA GLU A 139 19.67 9.29 -5.37
C GLU A 139 19.69 10.43 -4.34
N PRO A 140 20.73 11.28 -4.29
CA PRO A 140 20.85 12.31 -3.26
C PRO A 140 19.67 13.29 -3.15
N ASP A 141 19.01 13.58 -4.26
CA ASP A 141 17.91 14.53 -4.40
C ASP A 141 16.59 13.91 -4.86
N GLY A 142 16.48 12.57 -4.73
CA GLY A 142 15.28 11.84 -5.15
C GLY A 142 15.55 10.38 -5.46
N PHE A 143 15.13 9.95 -6.65
CA PHE A 143 15.43 8.59 -7.12
C PHE A 143 15.38 8.50 -8.64
N SER A 144 16.17 7.59 -9.21
CA SER A 144 16.04 7.18 -10.60
C SER A 144 15.01 6.07 -10.73
N PHE A 145 14.15 6.20 -11.72
CA PHE A 145 13.16 5.19 -12.09
C PHE A 145 13.46 4.67 -13.50
N HIS A 146 13.54 3.36 -13.64
CA HIS A 146 13.79 2.67 -14.91
C HIS A 146 12.61 1.76 -15.23
N LEU A 147 12.08 1.84 -16.42
CA LEU A 147 11.05 0.95 -16.93
C LEU A 147 11.34 0.62 -18.41
N ARG A 148 11.62 -0.65 -18.69
CA ARG A 148 11.81 -1.18 -20.06
C ARG A 148 12.76 -0.34 -20.92
N GLY A 149 13.90 0.06 -20.35
CA GLY A 149 14.95 0.83 -21.02
C GLY A 149 14.75 2.36 -21.03
N VAL A 150 13.65 2.87 -20.47
CA VAL A 150 13.44 4.31 -20.26
C VAL A 150 13.83 4.66 -18.83
N SER A 151 14.63 5.73 -18.68
CA SER A 151 15.07 6.24 -17.38
C SER A 151 14.52 7.63 -17.15
N GLN A 152 14.04 7.88 -15.93
CA GLN A 152 13.52 9.18 -15.53
C GLN A 152 13.88 9.44 -14.06
N HIS A 153 14.30 10.68 -13.75
CA HIS A 153 14.51 11.13 -12.38
C HIS A 153 13.20 11.66 -11.77
N TYR A 154 12.97 11.31 -10.49
CA TYR A 154 11.85 11.77 -9.69
C TYR A 154 12.32 12.36 -8.37
N PRO A 155 11.62 13.38 -7.83
CA PRO A 155 11.91 13.90 -6.49
C PRO A 155 11.71 12.83 -5.43
N ALA A 156 12.28 13.04 -4.24
CA ALA A 156 12.04 12.16 -3.11
C ALA A 156 10.54 12.09 -2.78
N PRO A 157 10.03 10.90 -2.42
CA PRO A 157 8.67 10.78 -1.91
C PRO A 157 8.46 11.66 -0.68
N SER A 158 7.26 12.22 -0.53
CA SER A 158 6.88 12.97 0.67
C SER A 158 6.81 12.11 1.93
N LEU A 159 6.52 10.82 1.77
CA LEU A 159 6.50 9.85 2.87
C LEU A 159 7.93 9.39 3.20
N PRO A 160 8.35 9.39 4.48
CA PRO A 160 9.73 9.03 4.85
C PRO A 160 10.04 7.55 4.69
N GLY A 161 11.29 7.25 4.32
CA GLY A 161 11.88 5.91 4.28
C GLY A 161 12.11 5.37 2.87
N ASP A 162 13.19 4.61 2.70
CA ASP A 162 13.61 4.09 1.38
C ASP A 162 12.57 3.14 0.76
N HIS A 163 11.79 2.45 1.58
CA HIS A 163 10.67 1.63 1.12
C HIS A 163 9.62 2.44 0.35
N GLN A 164 9.50 3.75 0.61
CA GLN A 164 8.59 4.62 -0.12
C GLN A 164 9.07 4.91 -1.55
N ILE A 165 10.39 4.83 -1.81
CA ILE A 165 10.93 4.88 -3.17
C ILE A 165 10.46 3.65 -3.96
N ALA A 166 10.50 2.47 -3.37
CA ALA A 166 9.98 1.25 -3.99
C ALA A 166 8.47 1.33 -4.25
N ASN A 167 7.70 1.85 -3.28
CA ASN A 167 6.26 2.06 -3.42
C ASN A 167 5.95 3.10 -4.53
N ALA A 168 6.68 4.21 -4.57
CA ALA A 168 6.56 5.21 -5.64
C ALA A 168 6.90 4.61 -7.01
N GLY A 169 7.97 3.80 -7.10
CA GLY A 169 8.34 3.07 -8.30
C GLY A 169 7.20 2.16 -8.80
N LEU A 170 6.59 1.38 -7.89
CA LEU A 170 5.44 0.53 -8.23
C LEU A 170 4.24 1.34 -8.73
N ALA A 171 3.95 2.47 -8.09
CA ALA A 171 2.88 3.38 -8.51
C ALA A 171 3.16 3.99 -9.89
N LEU A 172 4.43 4.33 -10.18
CA LEU A 172 4.85 4.81 -11.51
C LEU A 172 4.70 3.73 -12.58
N VAL A 173 5.00 2.46 -12.28
CA VAL A 173 4.71 1.34 -13.19
C VAL A 173 3.22 1.28 -13.50
N LEU A 174 2.34 1.33 -12.49
CA LEU A 174 0.90 1.34 -12.71
C LEU A 174 0.45 2.51 -13.57
N ALA A 175 0.96 3.72 -13.32
CA ALA A 175 0.65 4.91 -14.15
C ALA A 175 1.03 4.70 -15.62
N HIS A 176 2.17 4.05 -15.91
CA HIS A 176 2.56 3.71 -17.28
C HIS A 176 1.71 2.59 -17.89
N LEU A 177 1.30 1.60 -17.10
CA LEU A 177 0.47 0.49 -17.60
C LEU A 177 -0.92 0.94 -18.05
N ILE A 178 -1.42 2.04 -17.48
CA ILE A 178 -2.75 2.58 -17.80
C ILE A 178 -2.69 3.87 -18.66
N GLU A 179 -1.52 4.25 -19.15
CA GLU A 179 -1.27 5.53 -19.81
C GLU A 179 -2.15 5.73 -21.06
N ASP A 180 -2.45 4.67 -21.80
CA ASP A 180 -3.36 4.72 -22.96
C ASP A 180 -4.80 5.10 -22.56
N ARG A 181 -5.21 4.86 -21.33
CA ARG A 181 -6.54 5.17 -20.81
C ARG A 181 -6.55 6.44 -19.98
N LEU A 182 -5.49 6.65 -19.20
CA LEU A 182 -5.33 7.80 -18.31
C LEU A 182 -3.91 8.39 -18.51
N PRO A 183 -3.71 9.21 -19.56
CA PRO A 183 -2.41 9.81 -19.83
C PRO A 183 -2.02 10.78 -18.70
N THR A 184 -0.77 10.66 -18.24
CA THR A 184 -0.20 11.52 -17.21
C THR A 184 1.11 12.12 -17.67
N SER A 185 1.34 13.41 -17.39
CA SER A 185 2.62 14.05 -17.69
C SER A 185 3.69 13.67 -16.65
N VAL A 186 4.96 13.82 -17.02
CA VAL A 186 6.07 13.66 -16.06
C VAL A 186 5.88 14.59 -14.85
N ALA A 187 5.49 15.85 -15.10
CA ALA A 187 5.24 16.82 -14.02
C ALA A 187 4.12 16.36 -13.08
N SER A 188 3.03 15.79 -13.60
CA SER A 188 1.94 15.24 -12.77
C SER A 188 2.41 14.06 -11.92
N ARG A 189 3.23 13.15 -12.49
CA ARG A 189 3.81 12.03 -11.76
C ARG A 189 4.77 12.49 -10.67
N GLN A 190 5.63 13.49 -10.96
CA GLN A 190 6.53 14.10 -9.97
C GLN A 190 5.74 14.74 -8.83
N ALA A 191 4.69 15.50 -9.14
CA ALA A 191 3.80 16.09 -8.14
C ALA A 191 3.09 15.02 -7.30
N GLY A 192 2.66 13.92 -7.91
CA GLY A 192 2.08 12.79 -7.19
C GLY A 192 3.03 12.12 -6.21
N VAL A 193 4.29 11.93 -6.59
CA VAL A 193 5.34 11.34 -5.75
C VAL A 193 5.67 12.25 -4.56
N SER A 194 5.91 13.54 -4.79
CA SER A 194 6.30 14.49 -3.75
C SER A 194 5.14 15.05 -2.93
N GLY A 195 3.90 14.86 -3.39
CA GLY A 195 2.69 15.34 -2.74
C GLY A 195 1.82 14.25 -2.08
N ALA A 196 2.26 13.00 -2.07
CA ALA A 196 1.50 11.92 -1.46
C ALA A 196 1.34 12.13 0.05
N VAL A 197 0.11 12.04 0.54
CA VAL A 197 -0.22 12.15 1.96
C VAL A 197 -0.97 10.90 2.38
N TRP A 198 -0.47 10.23 3.40
CA TRP A 198 -1.13 9.07 3.97
C TRP A 198 -1.08 9.12 5.50
N PRO A 199 -2.23 9.13 6.18
CA PRO A 199 -2.27 9.16 7.63
C PRO A 199 -1.56 7.94 8.24
N ALA A 200 -0.87 8.17 9.37
CA ALA A 200 -0.17 7.12 10.11
C ALA A 200 0.86 6.32 9.28
N ARG A 201 1.56 6.98 8.35
CA ARG A 201 2.76 6.45 7.70
C ARG A 201 3.92 7.39 7.94
N MET A 202 4.62 7.19 9.06
CA MET A 202 5.64 8.13 9.57
C MET A 202 5.13 9.58 9.46
N GLN A 203 3.89 9.80 9.89
CA GLN A 203 3.21 11.08 9.81
C GLN A 203 3.75 12.04 10.87
N HIS A 204 4.31 13.18 10.43
CA HIS A 204 4.70 14.25 11.34
C HIS A 204 3.47 15.01 11.83
N LEU A 205 3.18 14.94 13.12
CA LEU A 205 2.07 15.63 13.74
C LEU A 205 2.55 17.02 14.23
N VAL A 206 2.21 18.06 13.48
CA VAL A 206 2.65 19.46 13.76
C VAL A 206 1.61 20.29 14.53
N GLY A 207 0.40 19.78 14.71
CA GLY A 207 -0.70 20.48 15.38
C GLY A 207 -1.63 19.54 16.13
N GLY A 208 -2.53 20.14 16.93
CA GLY A 208 -3.49 19.41 17.75
C GLY A 208 -3.05 19.24 19.21
N ALA A 209 -3.85 18.53 19.99
CA ALA A 209 -3.66 18.42 21.44
C ALA A 209 -2.39 17.67 21.85
N LEU A 210 -2.03 16.61 21.13
CA LEU A 210 -0.88 15.76 21.50
C LEU A 210 0.47 16.48 21.34
N PRO A 211 0.80 17.09 20.18
CA PRO A 211 2.04 17.86 20.05
C PRO A 211 2.15 19.01 21.06
N ALA A 212 1.04 19.64 21.43
CA ALA A 212 1.01 20.74 22.38
C ALA A 212 1.39 20.32 23.83
N LEU A 213 1.35 19.03 24.15
CA LEU A 213 1.77 18.49 25.44
C LEU A 213 3.27 18.21 25.54
N LEU A 214 3.99 18.27 24.41
CA LEU A 214 5.40 17.92 24.37
C LEU A 214 6.28 19.15 24.68
N PRO A 215 7.49 18.95 25.26
CA PRO A 215 8.45 20.02 25.45
C PRO A 215 8.79 20.71 24.11
N GLU A 216 9.13 21.99 24.19
CA GLU A 216 9.57 22.78 23.04
C GLU A 216 10.74 22.09 22.30
N GLY A 217 10.70 22.09 20.98
CA GLY A 217 11.69 21.44 20.13
C GLY A 217 11.51 19.93 19.97
N SER A 218 10.47 19.33 20.58
CA SER A 218 10.09 17.94 20.33
C SER A 218 9.35 17.79 19.00
N GLU A 219 9.49 16.63 18.39
CA GLU A 219 8.72 16.22 17.22
C GLU A 219 7.89 14.98 17.57
N LEU A 220 6.65 14.94 17.11
CA LEU A 220 5.77 13.79 17.28
C LEU A 220 5.49 13.18 15.91
N TRP A 221 5.74 11.88 15.83
CA TRP A 221 5.52 11.10 14.60
C TRP A 221 4.59 9.93 14.88
N LEU A 222 3.67 9.66 13.96
CA LEU A 222 2.70 8.58 14.07
C LEU A 222 2.91 7.58 12.93
N ASP A 223 2.99 6.29 13.29
CA ASP A 223 3.00 5.19 12.32
C ASP A 223 2.00 4.10 12.72
N GLY A 224 1.32 3.52 11.75
CA GLY A 224 0.34 2.44 11.93
C GLY A 224 0.95 1.04 11.77
N GLY A 225 2.28 0.92 11.71
CA GLY A 225 2.96 -0.36 11.61
C GLY A 225 2.67 -1.26 12.80
N HIS A 226 2.36 -2.53 12.53
CA HIS A 226 1.97 -3.50 13.57
C HIS A 226 2.48 -4.92 13.27
N ASN A 227 3.34 -5.09 12.29
CA ASN A 227 3.97 -6.37 11.95
C ASN A 227 5.49 -6.19 11.79
N ARG A 228 6.21 -7.30 11.69
CA ARG A 228 7.68 -7.33 11.62
C ARG A 228 8.22 -6.53 10.42
N HIS A 229 7.57 -6.61 9.27
CA HIS A 229 7.97 -5.88 8.06
C HIS A 229 7.88 -4.35 8.27
N ALA A 230 6.76 -3.88 8.80
CA ALA A 230 6.59 -2.46 9.14
C ALA A 230 7.57 -2.01 10.22
N ALA A 231 7.84 -2.84 11.23
CA ALA A 231 8.84 -2.56 12.26
C ALA A 231 10.24 -2.35 11.68
N ALA A 232 10.66 -3.20 10.75
CA ALA A 232 11.94 -3.06 10.05
C ALA A 232 12.02 -1.73 9.25
N ALA A 233 10.92 -1.31 8.61
CA ALA A 233 10.85 -0.04 7.90
C ALA A 233 10.96 1.15 8.86
N VAL A 234 10.24 1.15 9.99
CA VAL A 234 10.33 2.18 11.03
C VAL A 234 11.73 2.22 11.63
N ALA A 235 12.31 1.06 11.96
CA ALA A 235 13.68 0.97 12.51
C ALA A 235 14.72 1.57 11.56
N ALA A 236 14.60 1.34 10.25
CA ALA A 236 15.48 1.94 9.25
C ALA A 236 15.39 3.48 9.24
N VAL A 237 14.18 4.04 9.29
CA VAL A 237 13.97 5.49 9.39
C VAL A 237 14.55 6.06 10.68
N LEU A 238 14.33 5.42 11.83
CA LEU A 238 14.88 5.86 13.11
C LEU A 238 16.41 5.80 13.14
N LYS A 239 17.01 4.79 12.51
CA LYS A 239 18.47 4.66 12.36
C LYS A 239 19.05 5.82 11.53
N ASP A 240 18.40 6.16 10.41
CA ASP A 240 18.77 7.30 9.59
C ASP A 240 18.69 8.62 10.37
N TRP A 241 17.60 8.85 11.12
CA TRP A 241 17.47 10.04 11.96
C TRP A 241 18.54 10.15 13.03
N ARG A 242 18.87 9.05 13.71
CA ARG A 242 19.96 9.01 14.69
C ARG A 242 21.32 9.35 14.07
N THR A 243 21.54 8.94 12.83
CA THR A 243 22.77 9.26 12.08
C THR A 243 22.82 10.75 11.72
N ARG A 244 21.71 11.32 11.26
CA ARG A 244 21.63 12.73 10.85
C ARG A 244 21.58 13.71 12.04
N ARG A 245 21.08 13.26 13.20
CA ARG A 245 20.89 14.09 14.40
C ARG A 245 21.46 13.37 15.63
N PRO A 246 22.80 13.24 15.71
CA PRO A 246 23.44 12.52 16.82
C PRO A 246 23.13 13.21 18.16
N GLY A 247 22.86 12.42 19.19
CA GLY A 247 22.56 12.90 20.53
C GLY A 247 21.10 13.32 20.78
N ARG A 248 20.25 13.37 19.76
CA ARG A 248 18.81 13.61 19.97
C ARG A 248 18.14 12.32 20.45
N PRO A 249 17.46 12.30 21.62
CA PRO A 249 16.79 11.12 22.12
C PRO A 249 15.58 10.79 21.24
N VAL A 250 15.34 9.50 21.04
CA VAL A 250 14.15 8.96 20.37
C VAL A 250 13.39 8.10 21.38
N TRP A 251 12.13 8.42 21.59
CA TRP A 251 11.21 7.68 22.42
C TRP A 251 10.21 6.96 21.54
N LEU A 252 10.05 5.65 21.74
CA LEU A 252 9.08 4.85 21.01
C LEU A 252 7.93 4.49 21.98
N VAL A 253 6.71 4.92 21.63
CA VAL A 253 5.49 4.51 22.32
C VAL A 253 4.76 3.54 21.40
N VAL A 254 4.54 2.31 21.88
CA VAL A 254 3.97 1.22 21.08
C VAL A 254 2.66 0.77 21.69
N GLY A 255 1.63 0.68 20.84
CA GLY A 255 0.35 0.04 21.17
C GLY A 255 0.09 -1.07 20.16
N LEU A 256 -0.05 -2.30 20.62
CA LEU A 256 -0.31 -3.47 19.79
C LEU A 256 -1.53 -4.22 20.35
N LEU A 257 -2.23 -4.93 19.48
CA LEU A 257 -3.24 -5.88 19.93
C LEU A 257 -2.54 -7.08 20.59
N ASP A 258 -3.18 -7.69 21.58
CA ASP A 258 -2.68 -8.86 22.32
C ASP A 258 -2.63 -10.15 21.49
N THR A 259 -3.07 -10.08 20.25
CA THR A 259 -3.03 -11.19 19.29
C THR A 259 -1.63 -11.50 18.73
N ARG A 260 -0.63 -10.66 19.03
CA ARG A 260 0.77 -10.82 18.57
C ARG A 260 1.75 -10.55 19.70
N PRO A 261 2.83 -11.35 19.81
CA PRO A 261 3.89 -11.08 20.76
C PRO A 261 4.58 -9.74 20.45
N PRO A 262 4.75 -8.83 21.44
CA PRO A 262 5.42 -7.54 21.22
C PRO A 262 6.84 -7.67 20.68
N GLU A 263 7.50 -8.77 21.00
CA GLU A 263 8.87 -9.09 20.57
C GLU A 263 8.99 -9.16 19.04
N GLU A 264 7.96 -9.61 18.33
CA GLU A 264 7.98 -9.66 16.88
C GLU A 264 8.07 -8.25 16.25
N TYR A 265 7.49 -7.24 16.89
CA TYR A 265 7.56 -5.86 16.44
C TYR A 265 8.82 -5.14 16.94
N LEU A 266 9.32 -5.48 18.15
CA LEU A 266 10.42 -4.76 18.79
C LEU A 266 11.81 -5.35 18.48
N ALA A 267 11.90 -6.50 17.78
CA ALA A 267 13.15 -7.17 17.50
C ALA A 267 14.02 -6.57 16.37
N PRO A 268 13.49 -5.87 15.35
CA PRO A 268 14.30 -5.29 14.27
C PRO A 268 15.23 -4.15 14.68
#